data_d30c85f5253aa7e4703ec04f8ffcdc3f
#
_entry.id   d30c85f5253aa7e4703ec04f8ffcdc3f
#
_cell.length_a   1.000
_cell.length_b   1.000
_cell.length_c   1.000
_cell.angle_alpha   90.00
_cell.angle_beta   90.00
_cell.angle_gamma   90.00
#
_symmetry.space_group_name_H-M   'P 1'
#
loop_
_entity.id
_entity.type
_entity.pdbx_description
1 polymer ?
#
loop_
_entity_poly.entity_id
_entity_poly.type
_entity_poly.pdbx_seq_one_letter_code
_entity_poly.pdbx_strand_id
1 'polypeptide(L)'
;MKRRCMGIFLVLCMTLSLLPATASATENGVAINETNFPDALFREKVAEYDKNNDGVLSDTEISNIRSISINGDSSKGGDVTDLKGIEYFTSLTRLQCGHNKISKLDVSKNTALTELYCPNNELTELDLGNNTALGQLTVTNNQLKELDISCLLYTSPSPRDYAA
;
A
#
# COMPACT_ATOMS: atom_id res chain seq x y z
N MET A 1 -3.72 -69.75 -33.40
CA MET A 1 -2.84 -68.71 -33.96
C MET A 1 -3.02 -67.43 -33.17
N LYS A 2 -2.07 -67.11 -32.29
CA LYS A 2 -2.12 -65.88 -31.44
C LYS A 2 -1.30 -64.77 -32.10
N ARG A 3 -1.95 -63.69 -32.51
CA ARG A 3 -1.26 -62.52 -33.02
C ARG A 3 -1.01 -61.58 -31.83
N ARG A 4 0.27 -61.34 -31.53
CA ARG A 4 0.74 -60.37 -30.54
C ARG A 4 0.76 -58.96 -31.23
N CYS A 5 -0.03 -58.05 -30.73
CA CYS A 5 0.14 -56.62 -31.07
C CYS A 5 1.24 -56.06 -30.20
N MET A 6 2.31 -55.59 -30.85
CA MET A 6 3.43 -54.93 -30.24
C MET A 6 3.10 -53.42 -30.22
N GLY A 7 2.80 -52.92 -29.02
CA GLY A 7 2.57 -51.47 -28.82
C GLY A 7 3.89 -50.71 -28.90
N ILE A 8 3.95 -49.77 -29.82
CA ILE A 8 5.07 -48.84 -29.93
C ILE A 8 4.85 -47.76 -28.87
N PHE A 9 5.69 -47.76 -27.86
CA PHE A 9 5.78 -46.65 -26.90
C PHE A 9 6.52 -45.49 -27.57
N LEU A 10 5.77 -44.45 -27.97
CA LEU A 10 6.35 -43.19 -28.43
C LEU A 10 6.80 -42.39 -27.20
N VAL A 11 8.09 -42.43 -26.88
CA VAL A 11 8.69 -41.58 -25.87
C VAL A 11 8.80 -40.17 -26.48
N LEU A 12 7.86 -39.30 -26.13
CA LEU A 12 7.92 -37.91 -26.47
C LEU A 12 8.98 -37.23 -25.56
N CYS A 13 10.20 -37.13 -26.08
CA CYS A 13 11.27 -36.41 -25.41
C CYS A 13 10.94 -34.90 -25.49
N MET A 14 10.31 -34.35 -24.43
CA MET A 14 10.20 -32.93 -24.27
C MET A 14 11.59 -32.33 -23.99
N THR A 15 12.22 -31.83 -25.00
CA THR A 15 13.38 -30.97 -24.83
C THR A 15 12.89 -29.65 -24.19
N LEU A 16 13.04 -29.57 -22.89
CA LEU A 16 12.89 -28.34 -22.13
C LEU A 16 14.02 -27.41 -22.60
N SER A 17 13.73 -26.52 -23.54
CA SER A 17 14.64 -25.45 -23.91
C SER A 17 14.78 -24.54 -22.69
N LEU A 18 15.89 -24.67 -21.97
CA LEU A 18 16.34 -23.62 -21.05
C LEU A 18 16.65 -22.40 -21.92
N LEU A 19 15.68 -21.50 -22.01
CA LEU A 19 16.00 -20.13 -22.34
C LEU A 19 16.96 -19.62 -21.26
N PRO A 20 18.08 -19.00 -21.62
CA PRO A 20 18.91 -18.35 -20.62
C PRO A 20 18.02 -17.28 -19.97
N ALA A 21 17.74 -17.45 -18.70
CA ALA A 21 17.23 -16.36 -17.90
C ALA A 21 18.26 -15.24 -18.04
N THR A 22 17.92 -14.22 -18.81
CA THR A 22 18.64 -12.95 -18.72
C THR A 22 18.54 -12.59 -17.25
N ALA A 23 19.69 -12.58 -16.56
CA ALA A 23 19.79 -12.06 -15.22
C ALA A 23 19.40 -10.58 -15.32
N SER A 24 18.12 -10.31 -15.18
CA SER A 24 17.64 -8.98 -14.85
C SER A 24 18.34 -8.65 -13.54
N ALA A 25 19.08 -7.55 -13.51
CA ALA A 25 19.59 -7.04 -12.26
C ALA A 25 18.41 -7.08 -11.28
N THR A 26 18.60 -7.73 -10.13
CA THR A 26 17.59 -7.75 -9.08
C THR A 26 17.41 -6.31 -8.65
N GLU A 27 16.42 -5.62 -9.23
CA GLU A 27 15.99 -4.34 -8.69
C GLU A 27 15.63 -4.61 -7.23
N ASN A 28 16.25 -3.88 -6.32
CA ASN A 28 15.82 -3.89 -4.93
C ASN A 28 14.35 -3.47 -4.93
N GLY A 29 13.55 -4.17 -4.17
CA GLY A 29 12.12 -3.90 -4.14
C GLY A 29 11.42 -4.66 -3.02
N VAL A 30 10.13 -4.42 -2.90
CA VAL A 30 9.27 -5.02 -1.89
C VAL A 30 8.34 -6.03 -2.55
N ALA A 31 8.46 -7.31 -2.18
CA ALA A 31 7.58 -8.36 -2.70
C ALA A 31 6.12 -8.12 -2.26
N ILE A 32 5.19 -8.24 -3.21
CA ILE A 32 3.75 -8.09 -2.96
C ILE A 32 3.22 -9.43 -2.43
N ASN A 33 3.26 -9.60 -1.12
CA ASN A 33 2.87 -10.84 -0.45
C ASN A 33 2.22 -10.56 0.92
N GLU A 34 1.74 -11.61 1.58
CA GLU A 34 1.06 -11.50 2.88
C GLU A 34 1.97 -11.05 4.03
N THR A 35 3.28 -11.21 3.91
CA THR A 35 4.22 -10.77 4.93
C THR A 35 4.36 -9.25 4.93
N ASN A 36 4.47 -8.65 3.74
CA ASN A 36 4.66 -7.22 3.56
C ASN A 36 3.34 -6.45 3.55
N PHE A 37 2.28 -7.06 2.99
CA PHE A 37 0.94 -6.49 2.87
C PHE A 37 -0.09 -7.54 3.32
N PRO A 38 -0.33 -7.69 4.63
CA PRO A 38 -1.18 -8.76 5.17
C PRO A 38 -2.65 -8.61 4.76
N ASP A 39 -3.19 -7.40 4.70
CA ASP A 39 -4.56 -7.17 4.27
C ASP A 39 -4.71 -7.45 2.76
N ALA A 40 -5.66 -8.33 2.41
CA ALA A 40 -5.84 -8.79 1.04
C ALA A 40 -6.29 -7.67 0.10
N LEU A 41 -7.18 -6.78 0.56
CA LEU A 41 -7.69 -5.68 -0.25
C LEU A 41 -6.62 -4.60 -0.44
N PHE A 42 -5.83 -4.33 0.61
CA PHE A 42 -4.70 -3.41 0.48
C PHE A 42 -3.62 -3.99 -0.43
N ARG A 43 -3.33 -5.28 -0.34
CA ARG A 43 -2.38 -5.97 -1.22
C ARG A 43 -2.84 -5.96 -2.68
N GLU A 44 -4.14 -6.14 -2.95
CA GLU A 44 -4.72 -6.01 -4.29
C GLU A 44 -4.54 -4.58 -4.82
N LYS A 45 -4.79 -3.58 -3.98
CA LYS A 45 -4.55 -2.17 -4.33
C LYS A 45 -3.08 -1.88 -4.62
N VAL A 46 -2.18 -2.44 -3.86
CA VAL A 46 -0.73 -2.30 -4.04
C VAL A 46 -0.28 -2.92 -5.37
N ALA A 47 -0.86 -4.05 -5.77
CA ALA A 47 -0.56 -4.72 -7.03
C ALA A 47 -0.88 -3.86 -8.28
N GLU A 48 -1.78 -2.87 -8.19
CA GLU A 48 -2.04 -1.94 -9.29
C GLU A 48 -0.81 -1.07 -9.65
N TYR A 49 0.13 -0.93 -8.74
CA TYR A 49 1.34 -0.12 -8.91
C TYR A 49 2.53 -0.91 -9.48
N ASP A 50 2.47 -2.24 -9.46
CA ASP A 50 3.40 -3.13 -10.14
C ASP A 50 3.15 -3.09 -11.66
N LYS A 51 3.94 -2.31 -12.37
CA LYS A 51 3.73 -2.03 -13.79
C LYS A 51 4.24 -3.13 -14.71
N ASN A 52 5.23 -3.88 -14.26
CA ASN A 52 5.81 -4.99 -15.03
C ASN A 52 5.17 -6.35 -14.66
N ASN A 53 4.30 -6.39 -13.62
CA ASN A 53 3.60 -7.55 -13.10
C ASN A 53 4.55 -8.70 -12.71
N ASP A 54 5.68 -8.37 -12.08
CA ASP A 54 6.64 -9.37 -11.59
C ASP A 54 6.39 -9.79 -10.12
N GLY A 55 5.41 -9.16 -9.47
CA GLY A 55 5.04 -9.43 -8.08
C GLY A 55 5.93 -8.70 -7.07
N VAL A 56 6.73 -7.75 -7.52
CA VAL A 56 7.63 -6.94 -6.69
C VAL A 56 7.41 -5.46 -7.02
N LEU A 57 7.25 -4.63 -6.01
CA LEU A 57 7.35 -3.18 -6.21
C LEU A 57 8.82 -2.78 -6.18
N SER A 58 9.37 -2.42 -7.31
CA SER A 58 10.73 -1.86 -7.42
C SER A 58 10.84 -0.52 -6.69
N ASP A 59 12.05 -0.13 -6.32
CA ASP A 59 12.32 1.19 -5.73
C ASP A 59 11.84 2.33 -6.63
N THR A 60 11.90 2.14 -7.95
CA THR A 60 11.39 3.10 -8.95
C THR A 60 9.87 3.23 -8.89
N GLU A 61 9.14 2.12 -8.84
CA GLU A 61 7.68 2.13 -8.75
C GLU A 61 7.24 2.76 -7.43
N ILE A 62 7.81 2.34 -6.31
CA ILE A 62 7.54 2.91 -4.99
C ILE A 62 7.76 4.42 -4.98
N SER A 63 8.91 4.89 -5.51
CA SER A 63 9.27 6.30 -5.49
C SER A 63 8.33 7.19 -6.34
N ASN A 64 7.60 6.63 -7.28
CA ASN A 64 6.63 7.32 -8.12
C ASN A 64 5.22 7.39 -7.50
N ILE A 65 4.94 6.64 -6.44
CA ILE A 65 3.63 6.63 -5.80
C ILE A 65 3.52 7.84 -4.85
N ARG A 66 2.66 8.78 -5.21
CA ARG A 66 2.38 10.01 -4.46
C ARG A 66 1.02 9.98 -3.77
N SER A 67 0.09 9.17 -4.24
CA SER A 67 -1.27 9.11 -3.73
C SER A 67 -1.76 7.68 -3.69
N ILE A 68 -2.31 7.27 -2.55
CA ILE A 68 -3.02 6.00 -2.40
C ILE A 68 -4.42 6.32 -1.94
N SER A 69 -5.42 5.79 -2.67
CA SER A 69 -6.82 5.85 -2.30
C SER A 69 -7.39 4.43 -2.19
N ILE A 70 -7.83 4.10 -0.99
CA ILE A 70 -8.44 2.81 -0.63
C ILE A 70 -9.65 3.05 0.28
N ASN A 71 -10.47 4.03 -0.08
CA ASN A 71 -11.70 4.30 0.64
C ASN A 71 -12.69 3.14 0.47
N GLY A 72 -13.35 2.78 1.55
CA GLY A 72 -14.54 1.93 1.50
C GLY A 72 -15.74 2.67 0.90
N ASP A 73 -16.81 1.93 0.65
CA ASP A 73 -18.09 2.51 0.22
C ASP A 73 -18.71 3.31 1.38
N SER A 74 -19.03 4.58 1.15
CA SER A 74 -19.57 5.46 2.20
C SER A 74 -20.95 5.02 2.74
N SER A 75 -21.68 4.18 2.00
CA SER A 75 -22.98 3.65 2.37
C SER A 75 -22.92 2.28 3.02
N LYS A 76 -21.90 1.47 2.72
CA LYS A 76 -21.75 0.08 3.17
C LYS A 76 -20.53 -0.13 4.07
N GLY A 77 -19.59 0.82 4.05
CA GLY A 77 -18.24 0.66 4.61
C GLY A 77 -17.33 -0.19 3.70
N GLY A 78 -16.06 -0.22 4.04
CA GLY A 78 -15.07 -1.10 3.44
C GLY A 78 -14.67 -2.20 4.41
N ASP A 79 -13.84 -3.11 3.95
CA ASP A 79 -13.37 -4.26 4.72
C ASP A 79 -11.86 -4.23 4.98
N VAL A 80 -11.16 -3.15 4.60
CA VAL A 80 -9.74 -2.98 4.93
C VAL A 80 -9.58 -2.82 6.43
N THR A 81 -8.74 -3.64 7.02
CA THR A 81 -8.49 -3.68 8.47
C THR A 81 -7.09 -3.26 8.85
N ASP A 82 -6.13 -3.38 7.94
CA ASP A 82 -4.71 -3.11 8.18
C ASP A 82 -4.06 -2.49 6.94
N LEU A 83 -3.29 -1.44 7.15
CA LEU A 83 -2.46 -0.82 6.11
C LEU A 83 -0.97 -1.08 6.33
N LYS A 84 -0.60 -2.15 7.03
CA LYS A 84 0.80 -2.57 7.11
C LYS A 84 1.37 -2.73 5.70
N GLY A 85 2.57 -2.20 5.47
CA GLY A 85 3.18 -2.04 4.15
C GLY A 85 3.09 -0.61 3.63
N ILE A 86 2.25 0.27 4.25
CA ILE A 86 2.19 1.69 3.88
C ILE A 86 3.54 2.39 4.12
N GLU A 87 4.33 1.90 5.06
CA GLU A 87 5.65 2.42 5.42
C GLU A 87 6.67 2.36 4.27
N TYR A 88 6.46 1.51 3.28
CA TYR A 88 7.33 1.43 2.10
C TYR A 88 7.16 2.63 1.17
N PHE A 89 6.01 3.30 1.19
CA PHE A 89 5.70 4.43 0.30
C PHE A 89 6.18 5.77 0.88
N THR A 90 7.48 5.92 1.04
CA THR A 90 8.10 7.11 1.70
C THR A 90 7.88 8.41 0.92
N SER A 91 7.54 8.34 -0.36
CA SER A 91 7.23 9.47 -1.22
C SER A 91 5.75 9.85 -1.23
N LEU A 92 4.92 9.16 -0.43
CA LEU A 92 3.47 9.37 -0.38
C LEU A 92 3.14 10.75 0.18
N THR A 93 2.37 11.53 -0.57
CA THR A 93 1.91 12.86 -0.16
C THR A 93 0.44 12.87 0.23
N ARG A 94 -0.36 11.91 -0.28
CA ARG A 94 -1.79 11.80 0.01
C ARG A 94 -2.18 10.37 0.31
N LEU A 95 -2.84 10.17 1.44
CA LEU A 95 -3.46 8.90 1.82
C LEU A 95 -4.94 9.10 2.10
N GLN A 96 -5.78 8.34 1.40
CA GLN A 96 -7.23 8.31 1.58
C GLN A 96 -7.65 6.87 1.90
N CYS A 97 -8.09 6.63 3.12
CA CYS A 97 -8.47 5.31 3.61
C CYS A 97 -9.76 5.36 4.47
N GLY A 98 -10.62 6.34 4.20
CA GLY A 98 -11.87 6.49 4.93
C GLY A 98 -12.87 5.34 4.70
N HIS A 99 -13.86 5.22 5.61
CA HIS A 99 -14.95 4.24 5.52
C HIS A 99 -14.46 2.79 5.47
N ASN A 100 -13.56 2.41 6.37
CA ASN A 100 -13.02 1.06 6.53
C ASN A 100 -13.10 0.59 8.00
N LYS A 101 -12.36 -0.45 8.35
CA LYS A 101 -12.30 -1.03 9.71
C LYS A 101 -10.86 -0.98 10.25
N ILE A 102 -10.11 0.05 9.88
CA ILE A 102 -8.71 0.19 10.26
C ILE A 102 -8.65 0.57 11.73
N SER A 103 -8.04 -0.30 12.54
CA SER A 103 -7.87 -0.08 13.97
C SER A 103 -6.49 0.46 14.36
N LYS A 104 -5.49 0.31 13.46
CA LYS A 104 -4.13 0.81 13.63
C LYS A 104 -3.63 1.39 12.32
N LEU A 105 -2.94 2.53 12.39
CA LEU A 105 -2.33 3.17 11.23
C LEU A 105 -0.99 3.77 11.67
N ASP A 106 0.09 3.23 11.13
CA ASP A 106 1.44 3.77 11.31
C ASP A 106 1.89 4.49 10.04
N VAL A 107 1.93 5.82 10.10
CA VAL A 107 2.39 6.69 9.01
C VAL A 107 3.76 7.34 9.32
N SER A 108 4.47 6.86 10.32
CA SER A 108 5.74 7.43 10.80
C SER A 108 6.83 7.48 9.74
N LYS A 109 6.79 6.62 8.73
CA LYS A 109 7.72 6.59 7.60
C LYS A 109 7.26 7.44 6.40
N ASN A 110 6.00 7.85 6.37
CA ASN A 110 5.42 8.64 5.29
C ASN A 110 5.62 10.14 5.57
N THR A 111 6.85 10.56 5.77
CA THR A 111 7.20 11.92 6.22
C THR A 111 6.88 13.01 5.18
N ALA A 112 6.66 12.64 3.91
CA ALA A 112 6.23 13.53 2.84
C ALA A 112 4.71 13.76 2.81
N LEU A 113 3.94 13.16 3.75
CA LEU A 113 2.49 13.21 3.75
C LEU A 113 2.00 14.63 4.01
N THR A 114 1.20 15.17 3.09
CA THR A 114 0.57 16.50 3.17
C THR A 114 -0.93 16.41 3.41
N GLU A 115 -1.55 15.27 3.07
CA GLU A 115 -2.98 15.04 3.24
C GLU A 115 -3.24 13.63 3.76
N LEU A 116 -3.94 13.53 4.89
CA LEU A 116 -4.44 12.28 5.47
C LEU A 116 -5.96 12.37 5.64
N TYR A 117 -6.68 11.54 4.89
CA TYR A 117 -8.13 11.40 4.97
C TYR A 117 -8.49 9.98 5.41
N CYS A 118 -8.86 9.82 6.67
CA CYS A 118 -9.13 8.53 7.30
C CYS A 118 -10.37 8.55 8.21
N PRO A 119 -11.50 9.18 7.81
CA PRO A 119 -12.71 9.19 8.63
C PRO A 119 -13.41 7.84 8.62
N ASN A 120 -14.30 7.61 9.60
CA ASN A 120 -15.12 6.39 9.69
C ASN A 120 -14.26 5.12 9.67
N ASN A 121 -13.40 4.98 10.65
CA ASN A 121 -12.56 3.83 10.94
C ASN A 121 -12.62 3.50 12.45
N GLU A 122 -11.79 2.57 12.89
CA GLU A 122 -11.74 2.10 14.27
C GLU A 122 -10.43 2.50 15.00
N LEU A 123 -9.76 3.58 14.56
CA LEU A 123 -8.49 4.04 15.12
C LEU A 123 -8.66 4.43 16.59
N THR A 124 -7.84 3.84 17.45
CA THR A 124 -7.78 4.17 18.88
C THR A 124 -6.63 5.10 19.25
N GLU A 125 -5.62 5.17 18.38
CA GLU A 125 -4.43 6.02 18.49
C GLU A 125 -3.96 6.41 17.10
N LEU A 126 -3.31 7.55 16.97
CA LEU A 126 -2.66 8.00 15.73
C LEU A 126 -1.49 8.92 16.11
N ASP A 127 -0.28 8.50 15.80
CA ASP A 127 0.93 9.31 15.97
C ASP A 127 1.28 10.02 14.65
N LEU A 128 1.34 11.35 14.69
CA LEU A 128 1.68 12.21 13.56
C LEU A 128 3.00 12.96 13.75
N GLY A 129 3.76 12.67 14.80
CA GLY A 129 4.98 13.39 15.19
C GLY A 129 6.01 13.52 14.06
N ASN A 130 6.07 12.56 13.15
CA ASN A 130 6.99 12.58 12.00
C ASN A 130 6.38 13.21 10.73
N ASN A 131 5.08 13.52 10.71
CA ASN A 131 4.37 14.01 9.53
C ASN A 131 4.31 15.54 9.52
N THR A 132 5.45 16.21 9.67
CA THR A 132 5.54 17.67 9.81
C THR A 132 5.12 18.44 8.56
N ALA A 133 4.99 17.78 7.41
CA ALA A 133 4.48 18.38 6.17
C ALA A 133 2.95 18.31 6.06
N LEU A 134 2.26 17.67 7.03
CA LEU A 134 0.83 17.44 6.95
C LEU A 134 0.04 18.73 7.12
N GLY A 135 -0.70 19.13 6.07
CA GLY A 135 -1.52 20.35 6.03
C GLY A 135 -3.02 20.07 6.07
N GLN A 136 -3.44 18.86 5.74
CA GLN A 136 -4.86 18.47 5.77
C GLN A 136 -5.02 17.14 6.50
N LEU A 137 -5.85 17.14 7.54
CA LEU A 137 -6.14 15.96 8.36
C LEU A 137 -7.65 15.79 8.54
N THR A 138 -8.18 14.63 8.22
CA THR A 138 -9.55 14.25 8.49
C THR A 138 -9.57 12.85 9.11
N VAL A 139 -9.93 12.76 10.39
CA VAL A 139 -10.00 11.51 11.19
C VAL A 139 -11.30 11.43 11.99
N THR A 140 -12.34 12.11 11.54
CA THR A 140 -13.67 12.10 12.18
C THR A 140 -14.26 10.70 12.24
N ASN A 141 -15.11 10.43 13.24
CA ASN A 141 -15.74 9.13 13.44
C ASN A 141 -14.71 7.98 13.56
N ASN A 142 -13.73 8.17 14.44
CA ASN A 142 -12.79 7.19 14.93
C ASN A 142 -12.96 7.04 16.45
N GLN A 143 -12.13 6.23 17.09
CA GLN A 143 -12.15 5.97 18.54
C GLN A 143 -10.95 6.61 19.26
N LEU A 144 -10.35 7.66 18.67
CA LEU A 144 -9.19 8.34 19.21
C LEU A 144 -9.54 8.97 20.57
N LYS A 145 -8.74 8.69 21.58
CA LYS A 145 -8.86 9.28 22.92
C LYS A 145 -8.14 10.62 22.98
N GLU A 146 -7.00 10.68 22.33
CA GLU A 146 -6.12 11.84 22.25
C GLU A 146 -5.58 11.92 20.83
N LEU A 147 -5.27 13.12 20.36
CA LEU A 147 -4.63 13.36 19.08
C LEU A 147 -3.67 14.55 19.24
N ASP A 148 -2.38 14.27 19.21
CA ASP A 148 -1.37 15.32 19.19
C ASP A 148 -1.20 15.87 17.77
N ILE A 149 -1.56 17.14 17.61
CA ILE A 149 -1.42 17.90 16.35
C ILE A 149 -0.34 18.97 16.44
N SER A 150 0.51 18.93 17.46
CA SER A 150 1.55 19.94 17.67
C SER A 150 2.51 20.07 16.47
N CYS A 151 2.74 18.97 15.75
CA CYS A 151 3.53 18.96 14.52
C CYS A 151 2.90 19.77 13.37
N LEU A 152 1.58 20.03 13.42
CA LEU A 152 0.84 20.73 12.35
C LEU A 152 0.79 22.26 12.55
N LEU A 153 1.15 22.75 13.71
CA LEU A 153 0.98 24.17 14.09
C LEU A 153 1.92 25.13 13.35
N TYR A 154 2.95 24.60 12.67
CA TYR A 154 3.92 25.43 11.93
C TYR A 154 3.54 25.74 10.49
N THR A 155 2.45 25.15 9.97
CA THR A 155 2.04 25.33 8.56
C THR A 155 0.82 26.25 8.37
N SER A 156 0.16 26.69 9.45
CA SER A 156 -0.94 27.65 9.36
C SER A 156 -0.40 29.06 9.47
N PRO A 157 -0.61 29.94 8.49
CA PRO A 157 -0.35 31.36 8.68
C PRO A 157 -1.15 31.85 9.89
N SER A 158 -0.50 32.62 10.76
CA SER A 158 -1.12 33.15 11.96
C SER A 158 -2.40 33.92 11.58
N PRO A 159 -3.48 33.86 12.38
CA PRO A 159 -4.67 34.69 12.16
C PRO A 159 -4.37 36.20 12.08
N ARG A 160 -3.18 36.62 12.48
CA ARG A 160 -2.71 38.01 12.36
C ARG A 160 -2.32 38.41 10.93
N ASP A 161 -2.08 37.45 10.05
CA ASP A 161 -1.66 37.70 8.66
C ASP A 161 -2.86 38.05 7.76
N TYR A 162 -4.09 37.92 8.27
CA TYR A 162 -5.34 38.31 7.60
C TYR A 162 -5.92 39.66 8.11
N ALA A 163 -5.23 40.36 9.00
CA ALA A 163 -5.65 41.63 9.54
C ALA A 163 -4.79 42.77 8.97
N ALA A 164 -4.92 43.00 7.68
CA ALA A 164 -4.39 44.23 7.04
C ALA A 164 -5.35 44.70 5.96
#